data_ba0b50b5a1f35d323ee78b1892ade544
#
_entry.id   ba0b50b5a1f35d323ee78b1892ade544
#
_cell.length_a   1.000
_cell.length_b   1.000
_cell.length_c   1.000
_cell.angle_alpha   90.00
_cell.angle_beta   90.00
_cell.angle_gamma   90.00
#
_symmetry.space_group_name_H-M   'P 1'
#
loop_
_entity.id
_entity.type
_entity.pdbx_description
1 polymer ?
#
loop_
_entity_poly.entity_id
_entity_poly.type
_entity_poly.pdbx_seq_one_letter_code
_entity_poly.pdbx_strand_id
1 'polypeptide(L)'
;KYGGKTNLRFDDTNPVKEDTEYVDSIKEDIKWLGFEWENERYASDYFDQLYEWAEELIKKGLAYVDDQTQEEIRAGRGTVQVPGTESPYRNRSVEENLQLFREMRDGKYAEGEKVLRAKIDMAHPNMLFRDPLLYRILHAHHHRTGDKWCIYPMYDYAHGQSDSIENITHSICTLEFDVHRPLYDWFIEKLGI
;
A
#
# COMPACT_ATOMS: atom_id res chain seq x y z
N LYS A 1 4.72 24.18 16.75
CA LYS A 1 6.14 24.59 16.66
C LYS A 1 6.41 25.36 15.37
N TYR A 2 5.83 24.93 14.25
CA TYR A 2 6.10 25.49 12.92
C TYR A 2 5.00 26.43 12.40
N GLY A 3 3.91 26.66 13.16
CA GLY A 3 2.77 27.47 12.73
C GLY A 3 1.98 26.86 11.57
N GLY A 4 2.15 25.58 11.33
CA GLY A 4 1.47 24.84 10.28
C GLY A 4 0.11 24.30 10.72
N LYS A 5 -0.61 23.71 9.76
CA LYS A 5 -1.88 23.03 9.99
C LYS A 5 -1.62 21.55 10.26
N THR A 6 -2.37 20.97 11.18
CA THR A 6 -2.31 19.54 11.48
C THR A 6 -3.48 18.83 10.82
N ASN A 7 -3.20 17.77 10.05
CA ASN A 7 -4.21 16.88 9.51
C ASN A 7 -4.18 15.54 10.26
N LEU A 8 -5.33 14.95 10.45
CA LEU A 8 -5.48 13.58 10.94
C LEU A 8 -5.89 12.70 9.76
N ARG A 9 -5.06 11.72 9.41
CA ARG A 9 -5.40 10.73 8.39
C ARG A 9 -5.46 9.35 8.99
N PHE A 10 -6.52 8.64 8.66
CA PHE A 10 -6.69 7.21 8.91
C PHE A 10 -6.25 6.43 7.68
N ASP A 11 -5.28 5.53 7.85
CA ASP A 11 -4.79 4.68 6.77
C ASP A 11 -5.64 3.41 6.68
N ASP A 12 -6.92 3.59 6.36
CA ASP A 12 -7.95 2.56 6.30
C ASP A 12 -7.84 1.64 5.07
N THR A 13 -6.66 1.02 4.92
CA THR A 13 -6.34 0.12 3.81
C THR A 13 -6.69 -1.35 4.08
N ASN A 14 -7.15 -1.66 5.30
CA ASN A 14 -7.50 -3.02 5.70
C ASN A 14 -8.95 -3.12 6.22
N PRO A 15 -9.93 -3.45 5.36
CA PRO A 15 -11.35 -3.47 5.74
C PRO A 15 -11.70 -4.45 6.87
N VAL A 16 -10.84 -5.44 7.12
CA VAL A 16 -11.11 -6.47 8.17
C VAL A 16 -10.68 -6.00 9.56
N LYS A 17 -9.80 -4.98 9.64
CA LYS A 17 -9.22 -4.53 10.93
C LYS A 17 -9.68 -3.14 11.34
N GLU A 18 -10.34 -2.41 10.45
CA GLU A 18 -10.65 -1.01 10.64
C GLU A 18 -12.16 -0.84 10.74
N ASP A 19 -12.62 -0.53 11.96
CA ASP A 19 -14.02 -0.28 12.29
C ASP A 19 -14.20 1.20 12.65
N THR A 20 -15.39 1.70 12.42
CA THR A 20 -15.81 3.06 12.78
C THR A 20 -15.61 3.33 14.28
N GLU A 21 -15.79 2.32 15.13
CA GLU A 21 -15.57 2.43 16.58
C GLU A 21 -14.12 2.83 16.90
N TYR A 22 -13.12 2.28 16.19
CA TYR A 22 -11.71 2.67 16.40
C TYR A 22 -11.43 4.10 15.96
N VAL A 23 -12.02 4.52 14.85
CA VAL A 23 -11.89 5.89 14.34
C VAL A 23 -12.42 6.89 15.37
N ASP A 24 -13.59 6.65 15.92
CA ASP A 24 -14.23 7.53 16.90
C ASP A 24 -13.43 7.55 18.22
N SER A 25 -13.00 6.39 18.71
CA SER A 25 -12.17 6.29 19.92
C SER A 25 -10.83 7.06 19.76
N ILE A 26 -10.14 6.92 18.63
CA ILE A 26 -8.89 7.65 18.36
C ILE A 26 -9.14 9.18 18.38
N LYS A 27 -10.24 9.64 17.77
CA LYS A 27 -10.59 11.07 17.77
C LYS A 27 -10.88 11.60 19.17
N GLU A 28 -11.57 10.82 19.99
CA GLU A 28 -11.83 11.18 21.40
C GLU A 28 -10.53 11.26 22.19
N ASP A 29 -9.63 10.31 22.05
CA ASP A 29 -8.35 10.27 22.74
C ASP A 29 -7.46 11.46 22.35
N ILE A 30 -7.39 11.81 21.07
CA ILE A 30 -6.62 12.95 20.59
C ILE A 30 -7.18 14.27 21.19
N LYS A 31 -8.49 14.44 21.22
CA LYS A 31 -9.15 15.59 21.84
C LYS A 31 -8.91 15.63 23.35
N TRP A 32 -9.01 14.48 24.03
CA TRP A 32 -8.73 14.37 25.45
C TRP A 32 -7.29 14.78 25.79
N LEU A 33 -6.33 14.50 24.91
CA LEU A 33 -4.95 14.96 25.02
C LEU A 33 -4.77 16.46 24.75
N GLY A 34 -5.85 17.16 24.35
CA GLY A 34 -5.83 18.61 24.08
C GLY A 34 -5.31 18.99 22.70
N PHE A 35 -5.29 18.04 21.75
CA PHE A 35 -4.90 18.31 20.37
C PHE A 35 -6.12 18.51 19.47
N GLU A 36 -5.93 19.33 18.44
CA GLU A 36 -6.92 19.62 17.40
C GLU A 36 -6.29 19.40 16.03
N TRP A 37 -7.12 19.07 15.04
CA TRP A 37 -6.72 18.95 13.64
C TRP A 37 -7.65 19.78 12.75
N GLU A 38 -7.14 20.23 11.61
CA GLU A 38 -7.91 21.05 10.67
C GLU A 38 -8.67 20.19 9.68
N ASN A 39 -8.05 19.13 9.16
CA ASN A 39 -8.66 18.24 8.22
C ASN A 39 -8.60 16.78 8.71
N GLU A 40 -9.69 16.06 8.49
CA GLU A 40 -9.79 14.62 8.66
C GLU A 40 -9.75 13.96 7.28
N ARG A 41 -8.88 13.00 7.08
CA ARG A 41 -8.61 12.33 5.82
C ARG A 41 -8.57 10.82 6.00
N TYR A 42 -8.78 10.11 4.90
CA TYR A 42 -8.74 8.64 4.87
C TYR A 42 -7.99 8.17 3.62
N ALA A 43 -7.20 7.12 3.73
CA ALA A 43 -6.54 6.52 2.57
C ALA A 43 -7.56 6.03 1.54
N SER A 44 -8.73 5.59 1.99
CA SER A 44 -9.84 5.18 1.12
C SER A 44 -10.41 6.29 0.24
N ASP A 45 -10.20 7.57 0.57
CA ASP A 45 -10.57 8.70 -0.29
C ASP A 45 -9.78 8.68 -1.61
N TYR A 46 -8.63 8.01 -1.63
CA TYR A 46 -7.67 7.99 -2.73
C TYR A 46 -7.56 6.65 -3.45
N PHE A 47 -8.39 5.66 -3.13
CA PHE A 47 -8.30 4.31 -3.71
C PHE A 47 -8.36 4.31 -5.24
N ASP A 48 -9.17 5.18 -5.85
CA ASP A 48 -9.22 5.28 -7.31
C ASP A 48 -7.86 5.75 -7.87
N GLN A 49 -7.27 6.79 -7.30
CA GLN A 49 -5.97 7.33 -7.73
C GLN A 49 -4.82 6.35 -7.45
N LEU A 50 -4.86 5.68 -6.30
CA LEU A 50 -3.87 4.65 -5.95
C LEU A 50 -3.92 3.48 -6.95
N TYR A 51 -5.12 3.09 -7.39
CA TYR A 51 -5.29 2.06 -8.41
C TYR A 51 -4.71 2.49 -9.76
N GLU A 52 -4.97 3.72 -10.21
CA GLU A 52 -4.42 4.28 -11.45
C GLU A 52 -2.88 4.31 -11.42
N TRP A 53 -2.29 4.71 -10.31
CA TRP A 53 -0.83 4.70 -10.12
C TRP A 53 -0.24 3.29 -10.06
N ALA A 54 -0.97 2.32 -9.55
CA ALA A 54 -0.55 0.92 -9.63
C ALA A 54 -0.52 0.42 -11.08
N GLU A 55 -1.52 0.77 -11.90
CA GLU A 55 -1.47 0.50 -13.34
C GLU A 55 -0.30 1.21 -14.03
N GLU A 56 0.03 2.42 -13.60
CA GLU A 56 1.18 3.16 -14.13
C GLU A 56 2.51 2.46 -13.81
N LEU A 57 2.68 1.97 -12.58
CA LEU A 57 3.86 1.17 -12.22
C LEU A 57 3.96 -0.10 -13.07
N ILE A 58 2.83 -0.78 -13.35
CA ILE A 58 2.81 -1.93 -14.26
C ILE A 58 3.25 -1.50 -15.67
N LYS A 59 2.70 -0.40 -16.22
CA LYS A 59 3.04 0.14 -17.55
C LYS A 59 4.53 0.50 -17.66
N LYS A 60 5.13 0.96 -16.57
CA LYS A 60 6.58 1.24 -16.48
C LYS A 60 7.44 -0.02 -16.29
N GLY A 61 6.83 -1.21 -16.16
CA GLY A 61 7.54 -2.46 -15.88
C GLY A 61 8.10 -2.55 -14.45
N LEU A 62 7.55 -1.75 -13.53
CA LEU A 62 7.97 -1.64 -12.13
C LEU A 62 7.05 -2.38 -11.16
N ALA A 63 6.01 -3.06 -11.66
CA ALA A 63 5.14 -3.93 -10.87
C ALA A 63 4.68 -5.12 -11.71
N TYR A 64 4.36 -6.22 -11.03
CA TYR A 64 3.88 -7.45 -11.65
C TYR A 64 2.89 -8.18 -10.74
N VAL A 65 1.97 -8.92 -11.36
CA VAL A 65 1.05 -9.81 -10.66
C VAL A 65 1.75 -11.13 -10.36
N ASP A 66 1.71 -11.55 -9.12
CA ASP A 66 2.33 -12.78 -8.62
C ASP A 66 1.25 -13.76 -8.16
N ASP A 67 1.33 -15.01 -8.64
CA ASP A 67 0.39 -16.08 -8.27
C ASP A 67 0.94 -16.95 -7.12
N GLN A 68 2.08 -16.59 -6.55
CA GLN A 68 2.62 -17.27 -5.39
C GLN A 68 1.75 -17.04 -4.16
N THR A 69 1.59 -18.10 -3.37
CA THR A 69 0.98 -18.00 -2.04
C THR A 69 1.81 -17.14 -1.08
N GLN A 70 1.19 -16.67 -0.01
CA GLN A 70 1.90 -15.91 1.02
C GLN A 70 3.10 -16.68 1.61
N GLU A 71 2.97 -18.00 1.74
CA GLU A 71 4.05 -18.87 2.25
C GLU A 71 5.22 -18.94 1.26
N GLU A 72 4.94 -19.08 -0.03
CA GLU A 72 5.97 -19.11 -1.08
C GLU A 72 6.68 -17.76 -1.19
N ILE A 73 5.95 -16.65 -1.15
CA ILE A 73 6.54 -15.31 -1.14
C ILE A 73 7.44 -15.11 0.09
N ARG A 74 6.97 -15.55 1.26
CA ARG A 74 7.75 -15.47 2.50
C ARG A 74 9.02 -16.31 2.43
N ALA A 75 8.92 -17.54 1.95
CA ALA A 75 10.07 -18.44 1.77
C ALA A 75 11.07 -17.87 0.74
N GLY A 76 10.56 -17.32 -0.37
CA GLY A 76 11.36 -16.74 -1.45
C GLY A 76 12.06 -15.42 -1.07
N ARG A 77 11.66 -14.74 0.02
CA ARG A 77 12.24 -13.45 0.39
C ARG A 77 13.70 -13.55 0.85
N GLY A 78 14.15 -14.73 1.29
CA GLY A 78 15.49 -14.93 1.83
C GLY A 78 15.63 -14.40 3.27
N THR A 79 16.88 -14.09 3.65
CA THR A 79 17.22 -13.54 4.97
C THR A 79 18.12 -12.31 4.81
N VAL A 80 18.49 -11.68 5.92
CA VAL A 80 19.43 -10.53 5.89
C VAL A 80 20.79 -10.93 5.26
N GLN A 81 21.22 -12.19 5.43
CA GLN A 81 22.49 -12.71 4.90
C GLN A 81 22.34 -13.40 3.54
N VAL A 82 21.13 -13.84 3.19
CA VAL A 82 20.88 -14.62 1.97
C VAL A 82 19.92 -13.85 1.07
N PRO A 83 20.29 -13.54 -0.19
CA PRO A 83 19.40 -12.95 -1.16
C PRO A 83 18.10 -13.74 -1.32
N GLY A 84 17.04 -13.05 -1.70
CA GLY A 84 15.79 -13.69 -2.07
C GLY A 84 15.88 -14.34 -3.46
N THR A 85 14.86 -15.13 -3.77
CA THR A 85 14.67 -15.77 -5.07
C THR A 85 13.57 -15.04 -5.83
N GLU A 86 13.79 -14.75 -7.11
CA GLU A 86 12.78 -14.15 -7.97
C GLU A 86 11.57 -15.07 -8.14
N SER A 87 10.37 -14.47 -8.15
CA SER A 87 9.16 -15.20 -8.51
C SER A 87 9.20 -15.67 -9.96
N PRO A 88 8.69 -16.86 -10.28
CA PRO A 88 8.54 -17.33 -11.66
C PRO A 88 7.63 -16.42 -12.50
N TYR A 89 6.80 -15.62 -11.86
CA TYR A 89 5.86 -14.68 -12.50
C TYR A 89 6.42 -13.27 -12.69
N ARG A 90 7.62 -12.99 -12.18
CA ARG A 90 8.25 -11.66 -12.17
C ARG A 90 8.46 -11.04 -13.56
N ASN A 91 8.58 -11.88 -14.57
CA ASN A 91 8.90 -11.46 -15.94
C ASN A 91 7.71 -11.59 -16.91
N ARG A 92 6.48 -11.63 -16.41
CA ARG A 92 5.29 -11.49 -17.24
C ARG A 92 5.31 -10.18 -18.03
N SER A 93 4.68 -10.17 -19.20
CA SER A 93 4.56 -8.96 -20.01
C SER A 93 3.72 -7.88 -19.31
N VAL A 94 3.89 -6.63 -19.72
CA VAL A 94 3.11 -5.50 -19.20
C VAL A 94 1.62 -5.73 -19.47
N GLU A 95 1.28 -6.19 -20.67
CA GLU A 95 -0.09 -6.46 -21.12
C GLU A 95 -0.76 -7.51 -20.24
N GLU A 96 -0.07 -8.63 -19.99
CA GLU A 96 -0.56 -9.70 -19.13
C GLU A 96 -0.76 -9.22 -17.69
N ASN A 97 0.20 -8.48 -17.14
CA ASN A 97 0.09 -7.93 -15.79
C ASN A 97 -1.08 -6.95 -15.65
N LEU A 98 -1.30 -6.08 -16.65
CA LEU A 98 -2.45 -5.15 -16.65
C LEU A 98 -3.77 -5.90 -16.71
N GLN A 99 -3.86 -6.92 -17.55
CA GLN A 99 -5.07 -7.74 -17.65
C GLN A 99 -5.36 -8.43 -16.31
N LEU A 100 -4.37 -9.11 -15.72
CA LEU A 100 -4.52 -9.83 -14.46
C LEU A 100 -4.88 -8.88 -13.31
N PHE A 101 -4.26 -7.69 -13.24
CA PHE A 101 -4.56 -6.73 -12.19
C PHE A 101 -5.99 -6.18 -12.28
N ARG A 102 -6.49 -5.92 -13.50
CA ARG A 102 -7.89 -5.56 -13.74
C ARG A 102 -8.84 -6.68 -13.36
N GLU A 103 -8.50 -7.91 -13.70
CA GLU A 103 -9.26 -9.09 -13.32
C GLU A 103 -9.30 -9.31 -11.79
N MET A 104 -8.21 -8.99 -11.07
CA MET A 104 -8.23 -8.97 -9.61
C MET A 104 -9.25 -7.96 -9.09
N ARG A 105 -9.28 -6.73 -9.66
CA ARG A 105 -10.25 -5.70 -9.29
C ARG A 105 -11.69 -6.11 -9.60
N ASP A 106 -11.89 -6.83 -10.69
CA ASP A 106 -13.21 -7.33 -11.12
C ASP A 106 -13.70 -8.54 -10.30
N GLY A 107 -12.91 -8.97 -9.29
CA GLY A 107 -13.30 -10.05 -8.38
C GLY A 107 -13.22 -11.46 -8.99
N LYS A 108 -12.41 -11.65 -10.03
CA LYS A 108 -12.30 -12.96 -10.72
C LYS A 108 -11.46 -13.98 -9.96
N TYR A 109 -10.76 -13.59 -8.93
CA TYR A 109 -9.83 -14.43 -8.17
C TYR A 109 -10.18 -14.47 -6.69
N ALA A 110 -9.90 -15.59 -6.04
CA ALA A 110 -10.07 -15.76 -4.59
C ALA A 110 -8.96 -15.04 -3.80
N GLU A 111 -9.21 -14.82 -2.52
CA GLU A 111 -8.20 -14.31 -1.60
C GLU A 111 -6.96 -15.22 -1.56
N GLY A 112 -5.78 -14.62 -1.60
CA GLY A 112 -4.50 -15.33 -1.60
C GLY A 112 -4.10 -15.96 -2.92
N GLU A 113 -4.94 -15.88 -3.96
CA GLU A 113 -4.65 -16.46 -5.28
C GLU A 113 -3.68 -15.59 -6.09
N LYS A 114 -3.79 -14.26 -5.94
CA LYS A 114 -2.93 -13.29 -6.62
C LYS A 114 -2.67 -12.08 -5.74
N VAL A 115 -1.48 -11.50 -5.95
CA VAL A 115 -1.08 -10.22 -5.36
C VAL A 115 -0.39 -9.36 -6.42
N LEU A 116 -0.39 -8.04 -6.24
CA LEU A 116 0.47 -7.15 -7.01
C LEU A 116 1.73 -6.86 -6.21
N ARG A 117 2.91 -7.00 -6.83
CA ARG A 117 4.21 -6.74 -6.22
C ARG A 117 4.97 -5.68 -7.00
N ALA A 118 5.73 -4.83 -6.29
CA ALA A 118 6.73 -4.00 -6.93
C ALA A 118 7.88 -4.87 -7.49
N LYS A 119 8.47 -4.47 -8.60
CA LYS A 119 9.62 -5.11 -9.22
C LYS A 119 10.87 -4.27 -8.93
N ILE A 120 11.57 -4.60 -7.86
CA ILE A 120 12.74 -3.82 -7.41
C ILE A 120 14.02 -4.66 -7.43
N ASP A 121 14.35 -5.35 -6.33
CA ASP A 121 15.59 -6.13 -6.23
C ASP A 121 15.47 -7.20 -5.13
N MET A 122 15.45 -8.46 -5.52
CA MET A 122 15.36 -9.58 -4.58
C MET A 122 16.65 -9.83 -3.79
N ALA A 123 17.76 -9.16 -4.13
CA ALA A 123 19.03 -9.22 -3.41
C ALA A 123 19.27 -8.00 -2.49
N HIS A 124 18.35 -7.04 -2.47
CA HIS A 124 18.53 -5.79 -1.72
C HIS A 124 18.76 -6.06 -0.22
N PRO A 125 19.73 -5.37 0.43
CA PRO A 125 20.00 -5.55 1.86
C PRO A 125 18.82 -5.16 2.76
N ASN A 126 18.08 -4.10 2.41
CA ASN A 126 16.81 -3.81 3.04
C ASN A 126 15.74 -4.75 2.48
N MET A 127 15.24 -5.67 3.31
CA MET A 127 14.28 -6.69 2.89
C MET A 127 12.94 -6.11 2.42
N LEU A 128 12.62 -4.86 2.78
CA LEU A 128 11.42 -4.14 2.30
C LEU A 128 11.49 -3.83 0.80
N PHE A 129 12.67 -3.84 0.19
CA PHE A 129 12.88 -3.66 -1.24
C PHE A 129 12.85 -4.96 -2.05
N ARG A 130 12.71 -6.11 -1.39
CA ARG A 130 12.63 -7.41 -2.07
C ARG A 130 11.25 -7.67 -2.60
N ASP A 131 10.93 -6.99 -3.69
CA ASP A 131 9.64 -7.05 -4.40
C ASP A 131 8.44 -7.02 -3.42
N PRO A 132 8.20 -5.89 -2.71
CA PRO A 132 7.13 -5.79 -1.72
C PRO A 132 5.74 -5.87 -2.36
N LEU A 133 4.76 -6.29 -1.55
CA LEU A 133 3.36 -6.30 -1.94
C LEU A 133 2.82 -4.86 -2.06
N LEU A 134 2.07 -4.59 -3.14
CA LEU A 134 1.35 -3.34 -3.37
C LEU A 134 -0.15 -3.50 -3.11
N TYR A 135 -0.74 -4.59 -3.62
CA TYR A 135 -2.15 -4.92 -3.49
C TYR A 135 -2.36 -6.38 -3.13
N ARG A 136 -3.42 -6.62 -2.37
CA ARG A 136 -3.94 -7.95 -2.04
C ARG A 136 -5.43 -8.03 -2.33
N ILE A 137 -5.95 -9.24 -2.55
CA ILE A 137 -7.37 -9.53 -2.71
C ILE A 137 -7.97 -9.75 -1.32
N LEU A 138 -9.04 -9.03 -1.00
CA LEU A 138 -9.87 -9.20 0.19
C LEU A 138 -11.33 -8.99 -0.19
N HIS A 139 -12.14 -10.03 -0.11
CA HIS A 139 -13.58 -9.96 -0.34
C HIS A 139 -14.31 -9.55 0.95
N ALA A 140 -14.11 -8.30 1.37
CA ALA A 140 -14.63 -7.76 2.60
C ALA A 140 -15.28 -6.39 2.38
N HIS A 141 -16.35 -6.13 3.13
CA HIS A 141 -17.01 -4.82 3.15
C HIS A 141 -16.11 -3.78 3.83
N HIS A 142 -15.88 -2.67 3.18
CA HIS A 142 -15.09 -1.56 3.72
C HIS A 142 -16.03 -0.51 4.34
N HIS A 143 -15.72 -0.03 5.54
CA HIS A 143 -16.57 0.89 6.32
C HIS A 143 -16.95 2.18 5.58
N ARG A 144 -16.15 2.64 4.61
CA ARG A 144 -16.41 3.86 3.83
C ARG A 144 -16.74 3.60 2.36
N THR A 145 -16.05 2.68 1.70
CA THR A 145 -16.23 2.41 0.27
C THR A 145 -17.21 1.27 -0.01
N GLY A 146 -17.69 0.59 1.02
CA GLY A 146 -18.64 -0.52 0.88
C GLY A 146 -18.02 -1.69 0.11
N ASP A 147 -18.75 -2.19 -0.87
CA ASP A 147 -18.37 -3.32 -1.70
C ASP A 147 -17.77 -2.89 -3.06
N LYS A 148 -17.35 -1.62 -3.19
CA LYS A 148 -16.76 -1.08 -4.43
C LYS A 148 -15.45 -1.78 -4.80
N TRP A 149 -14.68 -2.21 -3.81
CA TRP A 149 -13.37 -2.80 -3.97
C TRP A 149 -13.32 -4.22 -3.42
N CYS A 150 -12.57 -5.09 -4.07
CA CYS A 150 -12.17 -6.41 -3.59
C CYS A 150 -10.65 -6.60 -3.63
N ILE A 151 -9.91 -5.55 -3.99
CA ILE A 151 -8.45 -5.45 -3.85
C ILE A 151 -8.14 -4.20 -3.03
N TYR A 152 -7.16 -4.30 -2.16
CA TYR A 152 -6.81 -3.21 -1.25
C TYR A 152 -5.29 -2.98 -1.26
N PRO A 153 -4.87 -1.70 -1.27
CA PRO A 153 -3.45 -1.37 -1.23
C PRO A 153 -2.83 -1.79 0.11
N MET A 154 -1.54 -2.06 0.10
CA MET A 154 -0.76 -2.20 1.33
C MET A 154 -0.42 -0.81 1.88
N TYR A 155 -0.26 -0.71 3.21
CA TYR A 155 0.10 0.53 3.89
C TYR A 155 1.34 1.21 3.28
N ASP A 156 2.42 0.44 3.06
CA ASP A 156 3.66 0.99 2.50
C ASP A 156 3.50 1.58 1.09
N TYR A 157 2.54 1.09 0.33
CA TYR A 157 2.20 1.64 -0.96
C TYR A 157 1.32 2.90 -0.84
N ALA A 158 0.33 2.89 0.06
CA ALA A 158 -0.67 3.95 0.14
C ALA A 158 -0.14 5.23 0.83
N HIS A 159 0.76 5.10 1.81
CA HIS A 159 1.15 6.20 2.71
C HIS A 159 1.78 7.38 1.96
N GLY A 160 2.84 7.17 1.21
CA GLY A 160 3.55 8.24 0.50
C GLY A 160 2.70 8.92 -0.56
N GLN A 161 1.91 8.16 -1.29
CA GLN A 161 1.01 8.69 -2.31
C GLN A 161 -0.09 9.54 -1.69
N SER A 162 -0.66 9.12 -0.54
CA SER A 162 -1.64 9.93 0.19
C SER A 162 -1.02 11.24 0.68
N ASP A 163 0.20 11.20 1.21
CA ASP A 163 0.93 12.42 1.61
C ASP A 163 1.14 13.37 0.43
N SER A 164 1.47 12.84 -0.75
CA SER A 164 1.64 13.64 -1.96
C SER A 164 0.34 14.30 -2.40
N ILE A 165 -0.78 13.57 -2.42
CA ILE A 165 -2.11 14.10 -2.77
C ILE A 165 -2.51 15.24 -1.81
N GLU A 166 -2.23 15.06 -0.52
CA GLU A 166 -2.58 16.02 0.54
C GLU A 166 -1.58 17.19 0.64
N ASN A 167 -0.48 17.18 -0.11
CA ASN A 167 0.62 18.14 -0.03
C ASN A 167 1.21 18.23 1.39
N ILE A 168 1.42 17.09 2.03
CA ILE A 168 1.98 17.01 3.38
C ILE A 168 3.45 17.42 3.36
N THR A 169 3.81 18.43 4.15
CA THR A 169 5.19 18.93 4.27
C THR A 169 5.97 18.24 5.40
N HIS A 170 5.26 17.73 6.40
CA HIS A 170 5.85 17.04 7.56
C HIS A 170 4.98 15.83 7.88
N SER A 171 5.37 14.68 7.35
CA SER A 171 4.71 13.41 7.62
C SER A 171 5.18 12.85 8.97
N ILE A 172 4.24 12.41 9.80
CA ILE A 172 4.52 11.87 11.14
C ILE A 172 3.89 10.49 11.23
N CYS A 173 4.71 9.50 11.50
CA CYS A 173 4.30 8.13 11.81
C CYS A 173 5.14 7.58 12.97
N THR A 174 4.89 6.35 13.39
CA THR A 174 5.63 5.73 14.49
C THR A 174 7.04 5.32 14.06
N LEU A 175 7.99 5.27 15.02
CA LEU A 175 9.42 5.07 14.78
C LEU A 175 9.73 3.74 14.07
N GLU A 176 8.89 2.73 14.24
CA GLU A 176 9.03 1.42 13.56
C GLU A 176 8.99 1.52 12.03
N PHE A 177 8.43 2.60 11.47
CA PHE A 177 8.39 2.86 10.02
C PHE A 177 9.61 3.60 9.48
N ASP A 178 10.61 3.93 10.30
CA ASP A 178 11.83 4.60 9.82
C ASP A 178 12.53 3.81 8.69
N VAL A 179 12.60 2.48 8.84
CA VAL A 179 13.18 1.58 7.82
C VAL A 179 12.33 1.46 6.54
N HIS A 180 11.09 1.91 6.55
CA HIS A 180 10.18 1.92 5.40
C HIS A 180 10.35 3.19 4.53
N ARG A 181 10.91 4.25 5.09
CA ARG A 181 11.05 5.53 4.39
C ARG A 181 11.72 5.42 3.00
N PRO A 182 12.78 4.64 2.79
CA PRO A 182 13.36 4.51 1.45
C PRO A 182 12.37 3.93 0.42
N LEU A 183 11.44 3.06 0.85
CA LEU A 183 10.40 2.52 -0.02
C LEU A 183 9.33 3.59 -0.35
N TYR A 184 8.96 4.41 0.62
CA TYR A 184 8.13 5.59 0.43
C TYR A 184 8.73 6.52 -0.65
N ASP A 185 10.01 6.88 -0.50
CA ASP A 185 10.73 7.75 -1.44
C ASP A 185 10.79 7.10 -2.85
N TRP A 186 10.94 5.79 -2.93
CA TRP A 186 10.96 5.04 -4.20
C TRP A 186 9.65 5.17 -4.97
N PHE A 187 8.49 5.04 -4.31
CA PHE A 187 7.20 5.19 -4.98
C PHE A 187 6.99 6.61 -5.50
N ILE A 188 7.29 7.62 -4.68
CA ILE A 188 7.19 9.03 -5.07
C ILE A 188 8.05 9.31 -6.32
N GLU A 189 9.31 8.87 -6.31
CA GLU A 189 10.24 9.04 -7.43
C GLU A 189 9.75 8.33 -8.69
N LYS A 190 9.32 7.06 -8.58
CA LYS A 190 8.94 6.26 -9.76
C LYS A 190 7.62 6.69 -10.38
N LEU A 191 6.72 7.25 -9.59
CA LEU A 191 5.47 7.85 -10.07
C LEU A 191 5.68 9.29 -10.56
N GLY A 192 6.66 10.01 -10.03
CA GLY A 192 6.93 11.41 -10.38
C GLY A 192 5.95 12.38 -9.73
N ILE A 193 5.55 12.10 -8.49
CA ILE A 193 4.54 12.83 -7.72
C ILE A 193 5.11 13.48 -6.46
#